data_81ac1d6a1a3f7e900a98691cf614c6ec
#
_entry.id   81ac1d6a1a3f7e900a98691cf614c6ec
#
_cell.length_a   1.000
_cell.length_b   1.000
_cell.length_c   1.000
_cell.angle_alpha   90.00
_cell.angle_beta   90.00
_cell.angle_gamma   90.00
#
_symmetry.space_group_name_H-M   'P 1'
#
loop_
_entity.id
_entity.type
_entity.pdbx_description
1 polymer ?
#
loop_
_entity_poly.entity_id
_entity_poly.type
_entity_poly.pdbx_seq_one_letter_code
_entity_poly.pdbx_strand_id
1 'polypeptide(L)'
;TGMGTDNIDIVVNELDAAVNIDPVTRLNRTQLRKLTIIRIGTSGAIDPNIPLGTHLLSTGALAFDGLLPFYQHPFKTVTVPGAPFDPFYIPAPHNTSNADSIPELMLGITATLPGFYAPQGRTIRTSSVFKEAMDELHHQSYEGHALTNFEMETAGIYALATLLGH
;
A
#
# COMPACT_ATOMS: atom_id res chain seq x y z
N THR A 1 -1.01 16.15 -0.63
CA THR A 1 -1.25 15.54 0.70
C THR A 1 0.01 15.21 1.48
N GLY A 2 1.18 15.12 0.95
CA GLY A 2 2.40 14.65 1.61
C GLY A 2 2.74 13.20 1.24
N MET A 3 3.81 12.67 1.83
CA MET A 3 4.36 11.34 1.54
C MET A 3 4.32 10.46 2.79
N GLY A 4 4.12 9.17 2.56
CA GLY A 4 4.24 8.13 3.58
C GLY A 4 2.94 7.79 4.30
N THR A 5 2.92 6.62 4.91
CA THR A 5 1.73 6.08 5.59
C THR A 5 1.37 6.82 6.87
N ASP A 6 2.33 7.48 7.52
CA ASP A 6 2.09 8.38 8.64
C ASP A 6 1.22 9.59 8.24
N ASN A 7 1.43 10.14 7.04
CA ASN A 7 0.55 11.17 6.49
C ASN A 7 -0.81 10.60 6.08
N ILE A 8 -0.84 9.41 5.49
CA ILE A 8 -2.08 8.72 5.11
C ILE A 8 -2.93 8.40 6.34
N ASP A 9 -2.31 8.03 7.45
CA ASP A 9 -2.99 7.83 8.73
C ASP A 9 -3.83 9.04 9.12
N ILE A 10 -3.25 10.23 9.09
CA ILE A 10 -3.96 11.48 9.41
C ILE A 10 -5.07 11.74 8.39
N VAL A 11 -4.74 11.70 7.09
CA VAL A 11 -5.67 12.10 6.03
C VAL A 11 -6.91 11.21 5.97
N VAL A 12 -6.73 9.88 6.02
CA VAL A 12 -7.87 8.95 5.89
C VAL A 12 -8.77 9.00 7.13
N ASN A 13 -8.19 9.06 8.33
CA ASN A 13 -8.97 9.18 9.57
C ASN A 13 -9.73 10.51 9.65
N GLU A 14 -9.12 11.63 9.24
CA GLU A 14 -9.79 12.93 9.24
C GLU A 14 -10.91 13.02 8.18
N LEU A 15 -10.72 12.40 7.01
CA LEU A 15 -11.77 12.30 6.00
C LEU A 15 -12.95 11.45 6.47
N ASP A 16 -12.68 10.29 7.09
CA ASP A 16 -13.73 9.48 7.71
C ASP A 16 -14.45 10.25 8.82
N ALA A 17 -13.71 10.87 9.71
CA ALA A 17 -14.29 11.66 10.80
C ALA A 17 -15.21 12.80 10.28
N ALA A 18 -14.79 13.49 9.24
CA ALA A 18 -15.56 14.59 8.65
C ALA A 18 -16.95 14.15 8.13
N VAL A 19 -17.09 12.90 7.67
CA VAL A 19 -18.34 12.38 7.12
C VAL A 19 -19.11 11.48 8.09
N ASN A 20 -18.44 10.84 9.04
CA ASN A 20 -19.00 9.77 9.87
C ASN A 20 -19.10 10.12 11.35
N ILE A 21 -18.49 11.22 11.82
CA ILE A 21 -18.66 11.72 13.19
C ILE A 21 -19.59 12.93 13.20
N ASP A 22 -20.52 12.94 14.11
CA ASP A 22 -21.39 14.10 14.33
C ASP A 22 -20.57 15.19 15.08
N PRO A 23 -20.48 16.43 14.53
CA PRO A 23 -19.62 17.47 15.08
C PRO A 23 -20.13 18.04 16.41
N VAL A 24 -21.40 17.84 16.74
CA VAL A 24 -22.00 18.33 17.99
C VAL A 24 -21.86 17.30 19.10
N THR A 25 -22.28 16.06 18.83
CA THR A 25 -22.28 14.98 19.84
C THR A 25 -20.91 14.30 19.97
N ARG A 26 -20.04 14.44 18.96
CA ARG A 26 -18.73 13.75 18.87
C ARG A 26 -18.85 12.22 18.82
N LEU A 27 -20.01 11.69 18.47
CA LEU A 27 -20.28 10.27 18.35
C LEU A 27 -20.37 9.87 16.85
N ASN A 28 -20.14 8.60 16.59
CA ASN A 28 -20.35 8.05 15.26
C ASN A 28 -21.81 8.26 14.83
N ARG A 29 -22.02 8.63 13.58
CA ARG A 29 -23.34 8.70 12.99
C ARG A 29 -23.96 7.30 12.97
N THR A 30 -25.27 7.23 13.13
CA THR A 30 -26.02 5.96 13.06
C THR A 30 -25.98 5.33 11.68
N GLN A 31 -25.77 6.14 10.65
CA GLN A 31 -25.64 5.73 9.26
C GLN A 31 -24.27 6.20 8.73
N LEU A 32 -23.34 5.27 8.62
CA LEU A 32 -22.00 5.55 8.12
C LEU A 32 -22.01 5.68 6.59
N ARG A 33 -21.25 6.61 6.09
CA ARG A 33 -21.01 6.85 4.67
C ARG A 33 -19.74 6.17 4.23
N LYS A 34 -19.79 5.49 3.07
CA LYS A 34 -18.59 4.97 2.42
C LYS A 34 -17.97 6.04 1.54
N LEU A 35 -16.65 6.19 1.63
CA LEU A 35 -15.86 7.03 0.76
C LEU A 35 -15.28 6.20 -0.39
N THR A 36 -15.18 6.80 -1.57
CA THR A 36 -14.35 6.26 -2.65
C THR A 36 -13.04 7.03 -2.66
N ILE A 37 -11.95 6.33 -2.36
CA ILE A 37 -10.61 6.92 -2.28
C ILE A 37 -9.82 6.46 -3.50
N ILE A 38 -9.36 7.41 -4.32
CA ILE A 38 -8.52 7.15 -5.49
C ILE A 38 -7.19 7.85 -5.28
N ARG A 39 -6.10 7.08 -5.27
CA ARG A 39 -4.75 7.60 -5.27
C ARG A 39 -4.14 7.44 -6.65
N ILE A 40 -3.67 8.53 -7.22
CA ILE A 40 -2.87 8.55 -8.44
C ILE A 40 -1.49 9.08 -8.06
N GLY A 41 -0.45 8.34 -8.41
CA GLY A 41 0.93 8.70 -8.07
C GLY A 41 1.94 7.96 -8.92
N THR A 42 3.19 8.26 -8.70
CA THR A 42 4.31 7.56 -9.33
C THR A 42 4.86 6.49 -8.39
N SER A 43 5.43 5.44 -8.97
CA SER A 43 6.10 4.36 -8.22
C SER A 43 7.35 3.89 -8.97
N GLY A 44 8.25 3.22 -8.28
CA GLY A 44 9.38 2.55 -8.90
C GLY A 44 8.99 1.12 -9.31
N ALA A 45 9.34 0.70 -10.52
CA ALA A 45 9.21 -0.70 -10.90
C ALA A 45 10.23 -1.55 -10.15
N ILE A 46 9.80 -2.73 -9.69
CA ILE A 46 10.66 -3.74 -9.08
C ILE A 46 11.24 -4.64 -10.19
N ASP A 47 10.40 -5.08 -11.12
CA ASP A 47 10.85 -5.84 -12.29
C ASP A 47 11.41 -4.87 -13.35
N PRO A 48 12.69 -5.04 -13.76
CA PRO A 48 13.33 -4.21 -14.78
C PRO A 48 12.67 -4.33 -16.17
N ASN A 49 11.87 -5.35 -16.40
CA ASN A 49 11.14 -5.54 -17.68
C ASN A 49 9.86 -4.70 -17.74
N ILE A 50 9.41 -4.06 -16.67
CA ILE A 50 8.25 -3.17 -16.70
C ILE A 50 8.66 -1.83 -17.34
N PRO A 51 8.10 -1.46 -18.51
CA PRO A 51 8.47 -0.22 -19.18
C PRO A 51 8.13 1.04 -18.37
N LEU A 52 8.92 2.10 -18.58
CA LEU A 52 8.57 3.41 -18.03
C LEU A 52 7.22 3.89 -18.58
N GLY A 53 6.42 4.47 -17.73
CA GLY A 53 5.08 4.96 -18.09
C GLY A 53 3.99 3.90 -18.05
N THR A 54 4.30 2.65 -17.67
CA THR A 54 3.28 1.62 -17.45
C THR A 54 2.31 2.05 -16.36
N HIS A 55 1.02 1.93 -16.63
CA HIS A 55 -0.03 2.13 -15.64
C HIS A 55 -0.22 0.86 -14.83
N LEU A 56 -0.05 0.96 -13.51
CA LEU A 56 -0.19 -0.16 -12.58
C LEU A 56 -1.44 0.04 -11.70
N LEU A 57 -2.23 -1.01 -11.56
CA LEU A 57 -3.29 -1.10 -10.56
C LEU A 57 -2.89 -2.13 -9.50
N SER A 58 -2.82 -1.71 -8.26
CA SER A 58 -2.46 -2.58 -7.14
C SER A 58 -3.61 -3.53 -6.79
N THR A 59 -3.39 -4.83 -6.90
CA THR A 59 -4.34 -5.88 -6.46
C THR A 59 -4.19 -6.23 -4.99
N GLY A 60 -3.10 -5.78 -4.37
CA GLY A 60 -2.79 -5.90 -2.96
C GLY A 60 -1.54 -5.10 -2.63
N ALA A 61 -1.22 -5.01 -1.36
CA ALA A 61 -0.03 -4.31 -0.90
C ALA A 61 0.72 -5.11 0.18
N LEU A 62 2.05 -4.95 0.20
CA LEU A 62 2.91 -5.39 1.30
C LEU A 62 3.28 -4.18 2.16
N ALA A 63 2.87 -4.19 3.42
CA ALA A 63 3.11 -3.12 4.38
C ALA A 63 4.45 -3.30 5.09
N PHE A 64 5.48 -2.63 4.60
CA PHE A 64 6.78 -2.49 5.26
C PHE A 64 6.88 -1.19 6.08
N ASP A 65 5.81 -0.41 6.15
CA ASP A 65 5.81 0.94 6.71
C ASP A 65 5.71 1.02 8.24
N GLY A 66 5.25 -0.05 8.89
CA GLY A 66 5.15 -0.12 10.35
C GLY A 66 3.90 0.56 10.95
N LEU A 67 2.92 1.01 10.16
CA LEU A 67 1.69 1.62 10.65
C LEU A 67 0.75 0.60 11.31
N LEU A 68 0.55 -0.55 10.65
CA LEU A 68 -0.43 -1.56 11.06
C LEU A 68 -0.27 -2.12 12.48
N PRO A 69 0.92 -2.31 13.05
CA PRO A 69 1.07 -2.75 14.43
C PRO A 69 0.37 -1.89 15.49
N PHE A 70 -0.01 -0.65 15.15
CA PHE A 70 -0.75 0.24 16.03
C PHE A 70 -2.28 0.12 15.92
N TYR A 71 -2.77 -0.67 14.96
CA TYR A 71 -4.20 -0.91 14.73
C TYR A 71 -4.62 -2.34 15.08
N GLN A 72 -5.86 -2.52 15.50
CA GLN A 72 -6.47 -3.86 15.51
C GLN A 72 -6.91 -4.22 14.09
N HIS A 73 -6.36 -5.28 13.52
CA HIS A 73 -6.61 -5.65 12.13
C HIS A 73 -6.56 -7.17 11.90
N PRO A 74 -7.21 -7.69 10.83
CA PRO A 74 -7.21 -9.10 10.49
C PRO A 74 -6.04 -9.54 9.59
N PHE A 75 -5.22 -8.60 9.08
CA PHE A 75 -4.19 -8.86 8.09
C PHE A 75 -3.07 -9.75 8.67
N LYS A 76 -2.52 -10.60 7.82
CA LYS A 76 -1.45 -11.54 8.20
C LYS A 76 -0.12 -11.09 7.63
N THR A 77 0.95 -11.42 8.33
CA THR A 77 2.30 -11.28 7.79
C THR A 77 2.59 -12.35 6.74
N VAL A 78 3.45 -12.01 5.82
CA VAL A 78 3.99 -12.92 4.80
C VAL A 78 5.51 -12.86 4.82
N THR A 79 6.16 -14.00 4.61
CA THR A 79 7.62 -14.03 4.59
C THR A 79 8.12 -13.54 3.24
N VAL A 80 9.00 -12.54 3.29
CA VAL A 80 9.73 -12.02 2.13
C VAL A 80 11.21 -12.32 2.33
N PRO A 81 11.81 -13.22 1.54
CA PRO A 81 13.22 -13.59 1.69
C PRO A 81 14.14 -12.37 1.64
N GLY A 82 15.05 -12.28 2.60
CA GLY A 82 16.02 -11.17 2.70
C GLY A 82 15.44 -9.84 3.21
N ALA A 83 14.15 -9.75 3.46
CA ALA A 83 13.56 -8.57 4.09
C ALA A 83 13.98 -8.45 5.58
N PRO A 84 14.11 -7.23 6.12
CA PRO A 84 14.49 -7.02 7.51
C PRO A 84 13.43 -7.48 8.51
N PHE A 85 12.17 -7.65 8.06
CA PHE A 85 11.04 -8.18 8.82
C PHE A 85 9.93 -8.61 7.87
N ASP A 86 9.01 -9.45 8.34
CA ASP A 86 7.85 -9.91 7.58
C ASP A 86 6.79 -8.79 7.48
N PRO A 87 6.44 -8.34 6.26
CA PRO A 87 5.40 -7.32 6.07
C PRO A 87 4.00 -7.93 6.21
N PHE A 88 3.00 -7.09 6.47
CA PHE A 88 1.61 -7.49 6.35
C PHE A 88 1.17 -7.48 4.87
N TYR A 89 0.45 -8.51 4.46
CA TYR A 89 -0.25 -8.52 3.18
C TYR A 89 -1.67 -7.96 3.34
N ILE A 90 -2.00 -6.98 2.50
CA ILE A 90 -3.30 -6.31 2.51
C ILE A 90 -3.90 -6.45 1.11
N PRO A 91 -4.97 -7.24 0.94
CA PRO A 91 -5.68 -7.33 -0.33
C PRO A 91 -6.31 -5.97 -0.67
N ALA A 92 -6.43 -5.69 -1.96
CA ALA A 92 -7.12 -4.49 -2.41
C ALA A 92 -8.59 -4.49 -1.96
N PRO A 93 -9.09 -3.41 -1.37
CA PRO A 93 -10.49 -3.33 -0.91
C PRO A 93 -11.50 -3.20 -2.06
N HIS A 94 -11.04 -3.03 -3.28
CA HIS A 94 -11.87 -2.88 -4.47
C HIS A 94 -11.81 -4.13 -5.36
N ASN A 95 -12.84 -4.32 -6.19
CA ASN A 95 -12.87 -5.43 -7.14
C ASN A 95 -11.99 -5.11 -8.36
N THR A 96 -10.98 -5.95 -8.59
CA THR A 96 -10.05 -5.83 -9.71
C THR A 96 -10.41 -6.74 -10.90
N SER A 97 -11.44 -7.58 -10.80
CA SER A 97 -11.76 -8.64 -11.77
C SER A 97 -12.06 -8.14 -13.19
N ASN A 98 -12.42 -6.86 -13.37
CA ASN A 98 -12.63 -6.27 -14.70
C ASN A 98 -11.41 -5.49 -15.20
N ALA A 99 -10.38 -5.34 -14.40
CA ALA A 99 -9.20 -4.56 -14.76
C ALA A 99 -8.33 -5.29 -15.81
N ASP A 100 -8.35 -6.62 -15.82
CA ASP A 100 -7.68 -7.44 -16.85
C ASP A 100 -8.17 -7.15 -18.29
N SER A 101 -9.36 -6.57 -18.41
CA SER A 101 -9.93 -6.19 -19.71
C SER A 101 -9.45 -4.83 -20.23
N ILE A 102 -8.65 -4.09 -19.46
CA ILE A 102 -8.08 -2.78 -19.84
C ILE A 102 -6.68 -3.03 -20.43
N PRO A 103 -6.48 -2.92 -21.73
CA PRO A 103 -5.25 -3.39 -22.41
C PRO A 103 -3.95 -2.73 -21.96
N GLU A 104 -4.00 -1.55 -21.39
CA GLU A 104 -2.85 -0.75 -20.97
C GLU A 104 -2.62 -0.75 -19.46
N LEU A 105 -3.38 -1.55 -18.71
CA LEU A 105 -3.31 -1.60 -17.26
C LEU A 105 -2.65 -2.90 -16.81
N MET A 106 -1.51 -2.79 -16.13
CA MET A 106 -0.85 -3.91 -15.50
C MET A 106 -1.37 -4.10 -14.09
N LEU A 107 -1.69 -5.35 -13.73
CA LEU A 107 -2.08 -5.71 -12.37
C LEU A 107 -0.87 -6.24 -11.60
N GLY A 108 -0.78 -5.89 -10.32
CA GLY A 108 0.29 -6.41 -9.47
C GLY A 108 0.19 -5.96 -8.02
N ILE A 109 1.08 -6.47 -7.22
CA ILE A 109 1.19 -6.14 -5.80
C ILE A 109 2.20 -5.01 -5.62
N THR A 110 1.88 -4.06 -4.77
CA THR A 110 2.72 -2.92 -4.45
C THR A 110 3.41 -3.12 -3.10
N ALA A 111 4.73 -2.93 -3.03
CA ALA A 111 5.43 -2.82 -1.76
C ALA A 111 5.38 -1.37 -1.25
N THR A 112 4.78 -1.17 -0.08
CA THR A 112 4.75 0.13 0.59
C THR A 112 5.86 0.20 1.63
N LEU A 113 6.78 1.15 1.44
CA LEU A 113 8.02 1.28 2.20
C LEU A 113 8.08 2.64 2.91
N PRO A 114 8.65 2.74 4.13
CA PRO A 114 8.58 3.96 4.95
C PRO A 114 9.54 5.06 4.51
N GLY A 115 10.24 4.90 3.40
CA GLY A 115 11.22 5.90 2.95
C GLY A 115 11.70 5.65 1.54
N PHE A 116 12.30 6.67 0.93
CA PHE A 116 12.70 6.66 -0.47
C PHE A 116 14.10 6.08 -0.72
N TYR A 117 15.00 6.16 0.25
CA TYR A 117 16.40 5.73 0.09
C TYR A 117 16.62 4.30 0.59
N ALA A 118 17.16 4.12 1.78
CA ALA A 118 17.52 2.80 2.31
C ALA A 118 16.35 1.81 2.34
N PRO A 119 15.10 2.19 2.70
CA PRO A 119 13.97 1.28 2.63
C PRO A 119 13.66 0.77 1.21
N GLN A 120 13.99 1.55 0.18
CA GLN A 120 13.84 1.14 -1.22
C GLN A 120 15.18 0.69 -1.85
N GLY A 121 16.11 0.20 -1.06
CA GLY A 121 17.40 -0.33 -1.52
C GLY A 121 18.40 0.72 -2.05
N ARG A 122 18.03 2.02 -2.07
CA ARG A 122 18.90 3.08 -2.59
C ARG A 122 19.96 3.46 -1.57
N THR A 123 21.19 3.51 -2.01
CA THR A 123 22.37 3.82 -1.18
C THR A 123 23.01 5.11 -1.65
N ILE A 124 23.27 6.05 -0.73
CA ILE A 124 24.13 7.23 -0.99
C ILE A 124 25.40 7.12 -0.13
N ARG A 125 25.32 7.43 1.16
CA ARG A 125 26.46 7.32 2.10
C ARG A 125 26.30 6.17 3.09
N THR A 126 25.05 5.84 3.43
CA THR A 126 24.73 4.73 4.34
C THR A 126 24.25 3.53 3.54
N SER A 127 24.65 2.33 3.93
CA SER A 127 24.19 1.10 3.29
C SER A 127 22.73 0.78 3.66
N SER A 128 22.03 0.12 2.75
CA SER A 128 20.72 -0.46 2.98
C SER A 128 20.87 -1.94 3.28
N VAL A 129 20.20 -2.41 4.34
CA VAL A 129 20.10 -3.85 4.62
C VAL A 129 19.07 -4.54 3.71
N PHE A 130 18.28 -3.75 2.98
CA PHE A 130 17.22 -4.25 2.10
C PHE A 130 17.63 -4.30 0.63
N LYS A 131 18.87 -3.87 0.30
CA LYS A 131 19.31 -3.80 -1.09
C LYS A 131 19.29 -5.14 -1.80
N GLU A 132 19.84 -6.18 -1.16
CA GLU A 132 19.90 -7.53 -1.75
C GLU A 132 18.50 -8.14 -1.89
N ALA A 133 17.62 -7.91 -0.91
CA ALA A 133 16.23 -8.37 -0.98
C ALA A 133 15.44 -7.68 -2.10
N MET A 134 15.74 -6.42 -2.41
CA MET A 134 15.07 -5.70 -3.51
C MET A 134 15.31 -6.36 -4.87
N ASP A 135 16.49 -6.93 -5.08
CA ASP A 135 16.84 -7.61 -6.33
C ASP A 135 16.04 -8.93 -6.50
N GLU A 136 15.60 -9.54 -5.39
CA GLU A 136 14.82 -10.78 -5.38
C GLU A 136 13.30 -10.55 -5.32
N LEU A 137 12.86 -9.32 -5.04
CA LEU A 137 11.43 -9.02 -4.86
C LEU A 137 10.59 -9.29 -6.12
N HIS A 138 11.15 -9.09 -7.32
CA HIS A 138 10.43 -9.32 -8.58
C HIS A 138 10.07 -10.79 -8.82
N HIS A 139 10.71 -11.73 -8.11
CA HIS A 139 10.36 -13.14 -8.16
C HIS A 139 9.22 -13.51 -7.21
N GLN A 140 8.79 -12.59 -6.35
CA GLN A 140 7.74 -12.84 -5.37
C GLN A 140 6.36 -12.65 -6.00
N SER A 141 5.43 -13.50 -5.58
CA SER A 141 4.02 -13.39 -5.93
C SER A 141 3.14 -13.78 -4.75
N TYR A 142 1.98 -13.14 -4.64
CA TYR A 142 0.99 -13.43 -3.60
C TYR A 142 -0.40 -13.45 -4.24
N GLU A 143 -1.20 -14.45 -3.89
CA GLU A 143 -2.55 -14.66 -4.45
C GLU A 143 -2.59 -14.61 -5.99
N GLY A 144 -1.54 -15.12 -6.65
CA GLY A 144 -1.46 -15.20 -8.11
C GLY A 144 -0.98 -13.92 -8.82
N HIS A 145 -0.67 -12.85 -8.08
CA HIS A 145 -0.15 -11.60 -8.63
C HIS A 145 1.32 -11.38 -8.27
N ALA A 146 2.11 -10.96 -9.24
CA ALA A 146 3.51 -10.62 -9.04
C ALA A 146 3.66 -9.30 -8.24
N LEU A 147 4.76 -9.20 -7.50
CA LEU A 147 5.18 -7.94 -6.90
C LEU A 147 5.81 -7.06 -7.98
N THR A 148 5.16 -5.95 -8.31
CA THR A 148 5.49 -5.14 -9.51
C THR A 148 6.19 -3.84 -9.23
N ASN A 149 5.84 -3.18 -8.14
CA ASN A 149 6.31 -1.83 -7.87
C ASN A 149 6.40 -1.54 -6.37
N PHE A 150 7.08 -0.45 -6.05
CA PHE A 150 7.17 0.07 -4.69
C PHE A 150 6.88 1.57 -4.64
N GLU A 151 6.28 1.99 -3.55
CA GLU A 151 5.93 3.38 -3.23
C GLU A 151 5.80 3.54 -1.71
N MET A 152 5.08 4.54 -1.21
CA MET A 152 5.09 4.88 0.21
C MET A 152 3.70 4.96 0.88
N GLU A 153 2.58 4.68 0.19
CA GLU A 153 1.23 4.99 0.71
C GLU A 153 0.17 3.88 0.56
N THR A 154 0.26 3.02 -0.45
CA THR A 154 -0.83 2.10 -0.85
C THR A 154 -1.29 1.18 0.28
N ALA A 155 -0.36 0.60 1.04
CA ALA A 155 -0.71 -0.29 2.15
C ALA A 155 -1.52 0.44 3.22
N GLY A 156 -1.13 1.66 3.59
CA GLY A 156 -1.86 2.47 4.56
C GLY A 156 -3.28 2.81 4.08
N ILE A 157 -3.42 3.19 2.80
CA ILE A 157 -4.74 3.49 2.20
C ILE A 157 -5.63 2.24 2.22
N TYR A 158 -5.14 1.10 1.74
CA TYR A 158 -5.91 -0.15 1.67
C TYR A 158 -6.31 -0.65 3.06
N ALA A 159 -5.37 -0.60 4.01
CA ALA A 159 -5.63 -1.01 5.37
C ALA A 159 -6.70 -0.14 6.03
N LEU A 160 -6.52 1.17 6.04
CA LEU A 160 -7.46 2.09 6.68
C LEU A 160 -8.82 2.10 5.99
N ALA A 161 -8.87 2.06 4.65
CA ALA A 161 -10.12 1.94 3.92
C ALA A 161 -10.89 0.66 4.33
N THR A 162 -10.20 -0.48 4.43
CA THR A 162 -10.79 -1.74 4.88
C THR A 162 -11.30 -1.64 6.32
N LEU A 163 -10.49 -1.10 7.25
CA LEU A 163 -10.84 -1.01 8.67
C LEU A 163 -12.01 -0.05 8.93
N LEU A 164 -12.10 1.03 8.15
CA LEU A 164 -13.16 2.03 8.25
C LEU A 164 -14.41 1.68 7.41
N GLY A 165 -14.34 0.64 6.57
CA GLY A 165 -15.45 0.16 5.75
C GLY A 165 -15.71 0.97 4.48
N HIS A 166 -14.69 1.59 3.96
CA HIS A 166 -14.71 2.38 2.70
C HIS A 166 -14.55 1.54 1.46
#